data_02e71a9e05dc360b81bbad75f8b63208
#
_entry.id   02e71a9e05dc360b81bbad75f8b63208
#
_cell.length_a   1.000
_cell.length_b   1.000
_cell.length_c   1.000
_cell.angle_alpha   90.00
_cell.angle_beta   90.00
_cell.angle_gamma   90.00
#
_symmetry.space_group_name_H-M   'P 1'
#
loop_
_entity.id
_entity.type
_entity.pdbx_description
1 polymer ?
#
loop_
_entity_poly.entity_id
_entity_poly.type
_entity_poly.pdbx_seq_one_letter_code
_entity_poly.pdbx_strand_id
1 'polypeptide(L)'
;MKFIRRHLPDRDSVRANKYLAWFGDWLHHPALWALNRDSVAGGFAIGLFSGLVPGPLQMLTAALIAIPLKKNLPVALVTTLYTNPLTIGPLYVLGYGYGRLLLGVNHNALPVEPFVWNWSDWLGSAEALGHWALSLGKPLGVGLVALALTLAVLGYIGVQLGWRIYVRLAWRARARRRSASK
;
A
#
# COMPACT_ATOMS: atom_id res chain seq x y z
N MET A 1 -1.91 -21.43 -1.21
CA MET A 1 -2.42 -20.34 -2.07
C MET A 1 -3.96 -20.23 -2.11
N LYS A 2 -4.74 -21.24 -1.67
CA LYS A 2 -6.21 -21.16 -1.61
C LYS A 2 -6.71 -20.03 -0.67
N PHE A 3 -5.99 -19.77 0.43
CA PHE A 3 -6.34 -18.73 1.42
C PHE A 3 -6.25 -17.32 0.84
N ILE A 4 -5.21 -17.01 0.07
CA ILE A 4 -5.01 -15.69 -0.54
C ILE A 4 -6.11 -15.40 -1.59
N ARG A 5 -6.49 -16.41 -2.40
CA ARG A 5 -7.57 -16.27 -3.39
C ARG A 5 -8.92 -15.91 -2.78
N ARG A 6 -9.20 -16.34 -1.55
CA ARG A 6 -10.48 -16.12 -0.88
C ARG A 6 -10.68 -14.67 -0.37
N HIS A 7 -9.58 -13.94 -0.18
CA HIS A 7 -9.61 -12.58 0.41
C HIS A 7 -9.27 -11.48 -0.59
N LEU A 8 -8.97 -11.84 -1.84
CA LEU A 8 -8.76 -10.84 -2.88
C LEU A 8 -10.09 -10.52 -3.57
N PRO A 9 -10.35 -9.24 -3.89
CA PRO A 9 -11.52 -8.85 -4.68
C PRO A 9 -11.52 -9.60 -6.02
N ASP A 10 -12.71 -10.07 -6.40
CA ASP A 10 -12.88 -10.78 -7.66
C ASP A 10 -12.83 -9.80 -8.85
N ARG A 11 -12.57 -10.33 -10.04
CA ARG A 11 -12.49 -9.55 -11.29
C ARG A 11 -13.72 -8.69 -11.50
N ASP A 12 -14.88 -9.23 -11.20
CA ASP A 12 -16.16 -8.55 -11.42
C ASP A 12 -16.39 -7.41 -10.43
N SER A 13 -15.97 -7.56 -9.17
CA SER A 13 -16.04 -6.50 -8.15
C SER A 13 -15.09 -5.34 -8.46
N VAL A 14 -13.90 -5.64 -9.00
CA VAL A 14 -12.94 -4.60 -9.41
C VAL A 14 -13.44 -3.85 -10.64
N ARG A 15 -14.08 -4.54 -11.60
CA ARG A 15 -14.68 -3.94 -12.80
C ARG A 15 -15.89 -3.05 -12.49
N ALA A 16 -16.68 -3.42 -11.49
CA ALA A 16 -17.84 -2.65 -11.05
C ALA A 16 -17.43 -1.33 -10.37
N ASN A 17 -16.17 -1.14 -10.03
CA ASN A 17 -15.69 0.07 -9.39
C ASN A 17 -15.65 1.23 -10.38
N LYS A 18 -16.46 2.26 -10.13
CA LYS A 18 -16.61 3.46 -10.98
C LYS A 18 -15.26 4.16 -11.28
N TYR A 19 -14.32 4.14 -10.36
CA TYR A 19 -13.00 4.75 -10.51
C TYR A 19 -12.05 3.93 -11.39
N LEU A 20 -12.31 2.63 -11.56
CA LEU A 20 -11.50 1.73 -12.37
C LEU A 20 -12.14 1.46 -13.74
N ALA A 21 -13.41 1.80 -13.93
CA ALA A 21 -14.12 1.62 -15.20
C ALA A 21 -13.43 2.35 -16.37
N TRP A 22 -12.70 3.42 -16.09
CA TRP A 22 -11.95 4.20 -17.10
C TRP A 22 -10.81 3.41 -17.75
N PHE A 23 -10.31 2.36 -17.09
CA PHE A 23 -9.22 1.51 -17.63
C PHE A 23 -9.70 0.43 -18.61
N GLY A 24 -11.01 0.25 -18.80
CA GLY A 24 -11.60 -0.60 -19.84
C GLY A 24 -10.90 -1.93 -20.06
N ASP A 25 -10.47 -2.17 -21.31
CA ASP A 25 -9.85 -3.42 -21.76
C ASP A 25 -8.50 -3.74 -21.08
N TRP A 26 -7.81 -2.74 -20.53
CA TRP A 26 -6.54 -2.95 -19.82
C TRP A 26 -6.71 -3.83 -18.58
N LEU A 27 -7.88 -3.80 -17.96
CA LEU A 27 -8.21 -4.67 -16.81
C LEU A 27 -8.32 -6.16 -17.18
N HIS A 28 -8.45 -6.46 -18.49
CA HIS A 28 -8.52 -7.83 -18.98
C HIS A 28 -7.16 -8.53 -19.05
N HIS A 29 -6.05 -7.78 -18.91
CA HIS A 29 -4.72 -8.37 -19.05
C HIS A 29 -4.45 -9.43 -17.96
N PRO A 30 -4.15 -10.69 -18.32
CA PRO A 30 -4.00 -11.79 -17.35
C PRO A 30 -2.93 -11.55 -16.28
N ALA A 31 -1.89 -10.78 -16.60
CA ALA A 31 -0.80 -10.49 -15.68
C ALA A 31 -1.25 -9.70 -14.44
N LEU A 32 -2.30 -8.86 -14.56
CA LEU A 32 -2.83 -8.09 -13.43
C LEU A 32 -3.46 -8.99 -12.35
N TRP A 33 -3.81 -10.21 -12.71
CA TRP A 33 -4.45 -11.19 -11.84
C TRP A 33 -3.52 -12.34 -11.46
N ALA A 34 -2.27 -12.29 -11.92
CA ALA A 34 -1.28 -13.33 -11.71
C ALA A 34 -0.83 -13.37 -10.25
N LEU A 35 -0.98 -14.53 -9.59
CA LEU A 35 -0.54 -14.79 -8.22
C LEU A 35 0.85 -15.47 -8.24
N ASN A 36 1.82 -14.84 -8.88
CA ASN A 36 3.22 -15.23 -8.80
C ASN A 36 4.00 -14.30 -7.86
N ARG A 37 5.19 -14.73 -7.46
CA ARG A 37 6.02 -14.02 -6.50
C ARG A 37 6.29 -12.56 -6.88
N ASP A 38 6.68 -12.33 -8.13
CA ASP A 38 7.06 -11.01 -8.61
C ASP A 38 5.85 -10.08 -8.76
N SER A 39 4.74 -10.61 -9.30
CA SER A 39 3.51 -9.84 -9.48
C SER A 39 2.89 -9.42 -8.14
N VAL A 40 2.88 -10.33 -7.16
CA VAL A 40 2.37 -10.04 -5.80
C VAL A 40 3.29 -9.08 -5.06
N ALA A 41 4.62 -9.27 -5.14
CA ALA A 41 5.57 -8.36 -4.50
C ALA A 41 5.48 -6.95 -5.09
N GLY A 42 5.39 -6.84 -6.43
CA GLY A 42 5.20 -5.56 -7.11
C GLY A 42 3.86 -4.90 -6.75
N GLY A 43 2.76 -5.65 -6.76
CA GLY A 43 1.44 -5.15 -6.34
C GLY A 43 1.45 -4.64 -4.90
N PHE A 44 2.05 -5.38 -3.97
CA PHE A 44 2.19 -4.98 -2.58
C PHE A 44 3.01 -3.68 -2.42
N ALA A 45 4.15 -3.58 -3.10
CA ALA A 45 4.97 -2.38 -3.10
C ALA A 45 4.23 -1.15 -3.65
N ILE A 46 3.51 -1.32 -4.77
CA ILE A 46 2.71 -0.26 -5.37
C ILE A 46 1.60 0.18 -4.41
N GLY A 47 0.93 -0.75 -3.76
CA GLY A 47 -0.10 -0.43 -2.77
C GLY A 47 0.45 0.33 -1.56
N LEU A 48 1.63 -0.04 -1.06
CA LEU A 48 2.32 0.69 0.02
C LEU A 48 2.71 2.11 -0.40
N PHE A 49 3.20 2.27 -1.62
CA PHE A 49 3.52 3.58 -2.19
C PHE A 49 2.28 4.45 -2.32
N SER A 50 1.25 3.94 -2.97
CA SER A 50 0.04 4.69 -3.31
C SER A 50 -0.83 4.98 -2.10
N GLY A 51 -0.76 4.14 -1.07
CA GLY A 51 -1.59 4.29 0.12
C GLY A 51 -1.33 5.56 0.93
N LEU A 52 -0.16 6.21 0.79
CA LEU A 52 0.09 7.52 1.42
C LEU A 52 -0.57 8.69 0.69
N VAL A 53 -1.13 8.47 -0.50
CA VAL A 53 -1.96 9.45 -1.21
C VAL A 53 -3.33 9.50 -0.52
N PRO A 54 -3.81 10.68 -0.11
CA PRO A 54 -5.05 10.77 0.67
C PRO A 54 -6.30 10.42 -0.13
N GLY A 55 -7.27 9.81 0.54
CA GLY A 55 -8.62 9.57 0.05
C GLY A 55 -8.70 8.57 -1.12
N PRO A 56 -9.71 8.70 -1.99
CA PRO A 56 -9.94 7.73 -3.07
C PRO A 56 -8.84 7.73 -4.15
N LEU A 57 -8.02 8.77 -4.18
CA LEU A 57 -6.91 8.91 -5.13
C LEU A 57 -5.85 7.81 -4.94
N GLN A 58 -5.72 7.24 -3.74
CA GLN A 58 -4.79 6.14 -3.49
C GLN A 58 -5.05 4.91 -4.37
N MET A 59 -6.34 4.55 -4.58
CA MET A 59 -6.71 3.42 -5.44
C MET A 59 -6.45 3.74 -6.92
N LEU A 60 -6.75 4.98 -7.33
CA LEU A 60 -6.47 5.45 -8.69
C LEU A 60 -4.96 5.44 -8.96
N THR A 61 -4.16 5.98 -8.05
CA THR A 61 -2.70 5.98 -8.16
C THR A 61 -2.14 4.56 -8.21
N ALA A 62 -2.65 3.65 -7.36
CA ALA A 62 -2.26 2.25 -7.40
C ALA A 62 -2.57 1.59 -8.75
N ALA A 63 -3.75 1.85 -9.32
CA ALA A 63 -4.13 1.33 -10.63
C ALA A 63 -3.27 1.92 -11.76
N LEU A 64 -3.05 3.24 -11.75
CA LEU A 64 -2.19 3.93 -12.73
C LEU A 64 -0.77 3.37 -12.78
N ILE A 65 -0.25 2.89 -11.67
CA ILE A 65 1.10 2.31 -11.59
C ILE A 65 1.06 0.79 -11.85
N ALA A 66 0.10 0.06 -11.28
CA ALA A 66 0.06 -1.40 -11.37
C ALA A 66 -0.26 -1.90 -12.79
N ILE A 67 -1.14 -1.19 -13.53
CA ILE A 67 -1.57 -1.59 -14.86
C ILE A 67 -0.40 -1.57 -15.87
N PRO A 68 0.32 -0.46 -16.08
CA PRO A 68 1.43 -0.43 -17.03
C PRO A 68 2.59 -1.35 -16.61
N LEU A 69 2.84 -1.48 -15.30
CA LEU A 69 3.87 -2.38 -14.78
C LEU A 69 3.43 -3.85 -14.76
N LYS A 70 2.20 -4.15 -15.14
CA LYS A 70 1.62 -5.51 -15.18
C LYS A 70 1.78 -6.27 -13.86
N LYS A 71 1.62 -5.56 -12.74
CA LYS A 71 1.68 -6.13 -11.39
C LYS A 71 0.28 -6.45 -10.87
N ASN A 72 0.18 -7.27 -9.83
CA ASN A 72 -1.11 -7.74 -9.32
C ASN A 72 -1.97 -6.57 -8.79
N LEU A 73 -3.01 -6.22 -9.54
CA LEU A 73 -3.89 -5.09 -9.25
C LEU A 73 -4.71 -5.30 -7.97
N PRO A 74 -5.38 -6.45 -7.74
CA PRO A 74 -6.07 -6.72 -6.48
C PRO A 74 -5.18 -6.55 -5.25
N VAL A 75 -3.95 -7.05 -5.30
CA VAL A 75 -2.99 -6.90 -4.20
C VAL A 75 -2.64 -5.42 -4.00
N ALA A 76 -2.40 -4.68 -5.07
CA ALA A 76 -2.10 -3.25 -4.98
C ALA A 76 -3.24 -2.48 -4.33
N LEU A 77 -4.49 -2.69 -4.78
CA LEU A 77 -5.68 -2.00 -4.25
C LEU A 77 -5.93 -2.34 -2.77
N VAL A 78 -5.89 -3.63 -2.40
CA VAL A 78 -6.10 -4.04 -1.00
C VAL A 78 -5.00 -3.49 -0.10
N THR A 79 -3.78 -3.45 -0.58
CA THR A 79 -2.66 -2.92 0.21
C THR A 79 -2.81 -1.42 0.47
N THR A 80 -3.46 -0.64 -0.39
CA THR A 80 -3.68 0.79 -0.10
C THR A 80 -4.50 1.03 1.17
N LEU A 81 -5.32 0.07 1.59
CA LEU A 81 -6.21 0.19 2.75
C LEU A 81 -5.48 0.22 4.11
N TYR A 82 -4.14 0.07 4.13
CA TYR A 82 -3.38 0.26 5.37
C TYR A 82 -3.46 1.70 5.88
N THR A 83 -3.70 2.66 4.99
CA THR A 83 -4.05 4.02 5.37
C THR A 83 -5.57 4.15 5.49
N ASN A 84 -6.00 4.52 6.67
CA ASN A 84 -7.38 4.73 7.05
C ASN A 84 -7.44 5.89 8.06
N PRO A 85 -8.62 6.38 8.45
CA PRO A 85 -8.72 7.51 9.38
C PRO A 85 -7.96 7.35 10.70
N LEU A 86 -7.71 6.12 11.15
CA LEU A 86 -6.96 5.83 12.37
C LEU A 86 -5.44 5.92 12.15
N THR A 87 -4.95 5.46 10.99
CA THR A 87 -3.52 5.31 10.71
C THR A 87 -2.92 6.50 9.96
N ILE A 88 -3.75 7.31 9.29
CA ILE A 88 -3.27 8.41 8.43
C ILE A 88 -2.55 9.50 9.25
N GLY A 89 -3.08 9.87 10.43
CA GLY A 89 -2.46 10.84 11.32
C GLY A 89 -1.04 10.43 11.74
N PRO A 90 -0.86 9.27 12.39
CA PRO A 90 0.45 8.75 12.76
C PRO A 90 1.42 8.62 11.58
N LEU A 91 0.95 8.16 10.42
CA LEU A 91 1.78 8.02 9.21
C LEU A 91 2.25 9.37 8.67
N TYR A 92 1.40 10.40 8.74
CA TYR A 92 1.78 11.75 8.30
C TYR A 92 2.77 12.41 9.26
N VAL A 93 2.63 12.17 10.57
CA VAL A 93 3.63 12.62 11.57
C VAL A 93 4.99 11.95 11.30
N LEU A 94 5.00 10.65 11.02
CA LEU A 94 6.21 9.92 10.62
C LEU A 94 6.79 10.48 9.31
N GLY A 95 5.96 10.71 8.31
CA GLY A 95 6.36 11.33 7.04
C GLY A 95 6.97 12.71 7.25
N TYR A 96 6.34 13.55 8.06
CA TYR A 96 6.86 14.86 8.40
C TYR A 96 8.22 14.79 9.08
N GLY A 97 8.37 13.90 10.09
CA GLY A 97 9.65 13.67 10.76
C GLY A 97 10.74 13.21 9.79
N TYR A 98 10.38 12.30 8.87
CA TYR A 98 11.30 11.81 7.85
C TYR A 98 11.74 12.92 6.89
N GLY A 99 10.81 13.78 6.47
CA GLY A 99 11.12 14.93 5.61
C GLY A 99 11.98 15.99 6.31
N ARG A 100 11.73 16.25 7.60
CA ARG A 100 12.61 17.13 8.40
C ARG A 100 14.04 16.63 8.45
N LEU A 101 14.20 15.32 8.67
CA LEU A 101 15.51 14.68 8.69
C LEU A 101 16.24 14.86 7.33
N LEU A 102 15.54 14.64 6.23
CA LEU A 102 16.11 14.74 4.89
C LEU A 102 16.44 16.19 4.48
N LEU A 103 15.62 17.15 4.93
CA LEU A 103 15.82 18.58 4.62
C LEU A 103 16.74 19.29 5.60
N GLY A 104 17.24 18.62 6.63
CA GLY A 104 18.10 19.22 7.65
C GLY A 104 17.41 20.33 8.46
N VAL A 105 16.07 20.32 8.55
CA VAL A 105 15.30 21.32 9.30
C VAL A 105 15.52 21.12 10.80
N ASN A 106 15.89 22.19 11.48
CA ASN A 106 16.32 22.19 12.88
C ASN A 106 15.30 21.51 13.81
N HIS A 107 15.81 20.70 14.77
CA HIS A 107 15.00 19.93 15.72
C HIS A 107 14.20 20.77 16.74
N ASN A 108 14.45 22.07 16.82
CA ASN A 108 13.82 22.98 17.78
C ASN A 108 12.42 23.47 17.37
N ALA A 109 11.90 23.03 16.20
CA ALA A 109 10.51 23.28 15.85
C ALA A 109 9.58 22.46 16.77
N LEU A 110 8.56 23.12 17.29
CA LEU A 110 7.55 22.56 18.19
C LEU A 110 7.08 21.17 17.71
N PRO A 111 6.82 20.22 18.62
CA PRO A 111 6.26 18.93 18.26
C PRO A 111 4.94 19.17 17.50
N VAL A 112 4.80 18.55 16.35
CA VAL A 112 3.56 18.60 15.59
C VAL A 112 2.49 17.86 16.40
N GLU A 113 1.44 18.57 16.76
CA GLU A 113 0.30 17.92 17.38
C GLU A 113 -0.29 16.90 16.41
N PRO A 114 -0.48 15.64 16.85
CA PRO A 114 -1.04 14.61 16.00
C PRO A 114 -2.48 14.97 15.65
N PHE A 115 -2.85 14.75 14.37
CA PHE A 115 -4.21 14.94 13.93
C PHE A 115 -5.15 13.94 14.62
N VAL A 116 -6.22 14.45 15.22
CA VAL A 116 -7.26 13.63 15.88
C VAL A 116 -8.50 13.62 15.01
N TRP A 117 -8.93 12.42 14.62
CA TRP A 117 -10.12 12.23 13.79
C TRP A 117 -11.40 12.33 14.64
N ASN A 118 -12.34 13.17 14.23
CA ASN A 118 -13.67 13.25 14.85
C ASN A 118 -14.64 12.34 14.09
N TRP A 119 -15.05 11.25 14.72
CA TRP A 119 -15.94 10.25 14.14
C TRP A 119 -17.37 10.74 13.92
N SER A 120 -17.79 11.79 14.63
CA SER A 120 -19.13 12.38 14.51
C SER A 120 -19.26 13.30 13.31
N ASP A 121 -18.14 13.82 12.79
CA ASP A 121 -18.07 14.70 11.62
C ASP A 121 -16.98 14.24 10.65
N TRP A 122 -17.36 13.37 9.74
CA TRP A 122 -16.46 12.79 8.74
C TRP A 122 -15.94 13.79 7.71
N LEU A 123 -16.85 14.66 7.23
CA LEU A 123 -16.50 15.64 6.18
C LEU A 123 -15.64 16.74 6.77
N GLY A 124 -15.99 17.29 7.92
CA GLY A 124 -15.18 18.29 8.61
C GLY A 124 -13.81 17.74 9.02
N SER A 125 -13.73 16.46 9.43
CA SER A 125 -12.44 15.82 9.73
C SER A 125 -11.58 15.64 8.49
N ALA A 126 -12.15 15.33 7.34
CA ALA A 126 -11.40 15.21 6.09
C ALA A 126 -10.85 16.56 5.62
N GLU A 127 -11.63 17.62 5.74
CA GLU A 127 -11.21 19.00 5.45
C GLU A 127 -10.12 19.47 6.41
N ALA A 128 -10.33 19.26 7.72
CA ALA A 128 -9.36 19.60 8.76
C ALA A 128 -8.03 18.86 8.57
N LEU A 129 -8.06 17.56 8.17
CA LEU A 129 -6.86 16.81 7.81
C LEU A 129 -6.13 17.45 6.65
N GLY A 130 -6.86 17.90 5.64
CA GLY A 130 -6.27 18.63 4.49
C GLY A 130 -5.55 19.90 4.91
N HIS A 131 -6.20 20.74 5.70
CA HIS A 131 -5.61 21.97 6.23
C HIS A 131 -4.40 21.69 7.13
N TRP A 132 -4.51 20.72 8.03
CA TRP A 132 -3.41 20.29 8.89
C TRP A 132 -2.21 19.80 8.07
N ALA A 133 -2.44 18.95 7.05
CA ALA A 133 -1.38 18.46 6.19
C ALA A 133 -0.71 19.59 5.38
N LEU A 134 -1.49 20.54 4.88
CA LEU A 134 -0.95 21.71 4.17
C LEU A 134 -0.12 22.61 5.08
N SER A 135 -0.50 22.77 6.34
CA SER A 135 0.26 23.57 7.33
C SER A 135 1.65 23.01 7.62
N LEU A 136 1.86 21.68 7.45
CA LEU A 136 3.15 21.03 7.60
C LEU A 136 4.12 21.28 6.44
N GLY A 137 3.63 21.77 5.31
CA GLY A 137 4.40 22.31 4.21
C GLY A 137 5.36 21.34 3.53
N LYS A 138 6.48 21.90 3.01
CA LYS A 138 7.48 21.13 2.26
C LYS A 138 8.03 19.88 2.97
N PRO A 139 8.33 19.91 4.28
CA PRO A 139 8.81 18.73 4.98
C PRO A 139 7.86 17.52 4.90
N LEU A 140 6.54 17.76 4.99
CA LEU A 140 5.58 16.68 4.85
C LEU A 140 5.60 16.11 3.42
N GLY A 141 5.57 16.94 2.40
CA GLY A 141 5.56 16.49 1.00
C GLY A 141 6.78 15.62 0.67
N VAL A 142 7.98 16.12 0.98
CA VAL A 142 9.24 15.38 0.76
C VAL A 142 9.26 14.09 1.59
N GLY A 143 8.84 14.17 2.84
CA GLY A 143 8.85 13.03 3.75
C GLY A 143 7.86 11.94 3.38
N LEU A 144 6.65 12.30 2.92
CA LEU A 144 5.68 11.30 2.45
C LEU A 144 6.18 10.55 1.21
N VAL A 145 6.78 11.26 0.25
CA VAL A 145 7.38 10.60 -0.93
C VAL A 145 8.52 9.67 -0.52
N ALA A 146 9.42 10.12 0.34
CA ALA A 146 10.53 9.32 0.82
C ALA A 146 10.05 8.12 1.65
N LEU A 147 9.08 8.30 2.53
CA LEU A 147 8.45 7.23 3.30
C LEU A 147 7.75 6.22 2.39
N ALA A 148 6.99 6.69 1.39
CA ALA A 148 6.33 5.85 0.41
C ALA A 148 7.31 4.95 -0.36
N LEU A 149 8.42 5.52 -0.83
CA LEU A 149 9.48 4.78 -1.51
C LEU A 149 10.14 3.76 -0.56
N THR A 150 10.44 4.15 0.67
CA THR A 150 11.02 3.26 1.68
C THR A 150 10.09 2.08 1.97
N LEU A 151 8.81 2.34 2.23
CA LEU A 151 7.81 1.30 2.47
C LEU A 151 7.64 0.38 1.25
N ALA A 152 7.63 0.93 0.04
CA ALA A 152 7.53 0.15 -1.20
C ALA A 152 8.72 -0.80 -1.36
N VAL A 153 9.94 -0.33 -1.17
CA VAL A 153 11.16 -1.14 -1.26
C VAL A 153 11.17 -2.23 -0.19
N LEU A 154 10.92 -1.86 1.07
CA LEU A 154 10.88 -2.82 2.17
C LEU A 154 9.77 -3.85 1.99
N GLY A 155 8.60 -3.42 1.54
CA GLY A 155 7.48 -4.30 1.25
C GLY A 155 7.78 -5.27 0.10
N TYR A 156 8.37 -4.80 -0.98
CA TYR A 156 8.80 -5.65 -2.10
C TYR A 156 9.78 -6.73 -1.63
N ILE A 157 10.83 -6.34 -0.92
CA ILE A 157 11.83 -7.26 -0.37
C ILE A 157 11.18 -8.23 0.62
N GLY A 158 10.33 -7.74 1.51
CA GLY A 158 9.62 -8.54 2.51
C GLY A 158 8.77 -9.64 1.87
N VAL A 159 7.97 -9.31 0.83
CA VAL A 159 7.18 -10.31 0.11
C VAL A 159 8.08 -11.30 -0.64
N GLN A 160 9.15 -10.84 -1.27
CA GLN A 160 10.12 -11.70 -1.98
C GLN A 160 10.77 -12.71 -1.04
N LEU A 161 11.19 -12.27 0.14
CA LEU A 161 11.81 -13.13 1.17
C LEU A 161 10.77 -14.08 1.79
N GLY A 162 9.61 -13.57 2.17
CA GLY A 162 8.53 -14.37 2.73
C GLY A 162 8.08 -15.49 1.79
N TRP A 163 7.98 -15.19 0.49
CA TRP A 163 7.65 -16.20 -0.52
C TRP A 163 8.71 -17.29 -0.62
N ARG A 164 10.00 -16.91 -0.61
CA ARG A 164 11.12 -17.87 -0.63
C ARG A 164 11.08 -18.80 0.60
N ILE A 165 10.86 -18.22 1.78
CA ILE A 165 10.76 -18.98 3.03
C ILE A 165 9.57 -19.94 2.97
N TYR A 166 8.39 -19.45 2.56
CA TYR A 166 7.19 -20.27 2.42
C TYR A 166 7.40 -21.47 1.50
N VAL A 167 7.98 -21.26 0.32
CA VAL A 167 8.24 -22.33 -0.63
C VAL A 167 9.21 -23.36 -0.04
N ARG A 168 10.31 -22.92 0.59
CA ARG A 168 11.27 -23.82 1.24
C ARG A 168 10.64 -24.67 2.34
N LEU A 169 9.80 -24.06 3.19
CA LEU A 169 9.09 -24.78 4.26
C LEU A 169 8.08 -25.79 3.70
N ALA A 170 7.36 -25.40 2.66
CA ALA A 170 6.42 -26.30 1.99
C ALA A 170 7.11 -27.53 1.37
N TRP A 171 8.31 -27.34 0.80
CA TRP A 171 9.10 -28.44 0.27
C TRP A 171 9.61 -29.38 1.36
N ARG A 172 10.14 -28.83 2.45
CA ARG A 172 10.58 -29.62 3.62
C ARG A 172 9.43 -30.43 4.23
N ALA A 173 8.25 -29.85 4.37
CA ALA A 173 7.06 -30.54 4.87
C ALA A 173 6.65 -31.72 3.97
N ARG A 174 6.72 -31.55 2.64
CA ARG A 174 6.44 -32.63 1.68
C ARG A 174 7.48 -33.76 1.75
N ALA A 175 8.77 -33.41 1.86
CA ALA A 175 9.83 -34.38 1.97
C ALA A 175 9.67 -35.28 3.23
N ARG A 176 9.34 -34.67 4.38
CA ARG A 176 9.09 -35.38 5.64
C ARG A 176 7.90 -36.36 5.54
N ARG A 177 6.83 -35.94 4.85
CA ARG A 177 5.67 -36.82 4.64
C ARG A 177 5.99 -38.05 3.78
N ARG A 178 6.83 -37.86 2.75
CA ARG A 178 7.29 -39.00 1.89
C ARG A 178 8.22 -39.96 2.60
N SER A 179 9.04 -39.52 3.53
CA SER A 179 9.90 -40.40 4.32
C SER A 179 9.15 -41.16 5.41
N ALA A 180 8.05 -40.61 5.92
CA ALA A 180 7.19 -41.29 6.90
C ALA A 180 6.21 -42.32 6.30
N SER A 181 6.05 -42.35 4.97
CA SER A 181 5.18 -43.30 4.25
C SER A 181 5.96 -44.45 3.62
N LYS A 182 7.26 -44.54 3.85
CA LYS A 182 8.12 -45.69 3.54
C LYS A 182 8.44 -46.48 4.80
#